data_d19b2a02d402f60603aa7c6d63e1895e
#
_entry.id   d19b2a02d402f60603aa7c6d63e1895e
#
_cell.length_a   1.000
_cell.length_b   1.000
_cell.length_c   1.000
_cell.angle_alpha   90.00
_cell.angle_beta   90.00
_cell.angle_gamma   90.00
#
_symmetry.space_group_name_H-M   'P 1'
#
loop_
_entity.id
_entity.type
_entity.pdbx_description
1 polymer ?
#
loop_
_entity_poly.entity_id
_entity_poly.type
_entity_poly.pdbx_seq_one_letter_code
_entity_poly.pdbx_strand_id
1 'polypeptide(L)'
;MYRLTTHLIGVSLVIFSLTGTSSVADHMPNKMMRNFLAWSRLGDTGVLGPFEVNFAKFGRYPDVQTTSAQNEAFSEFLVDKWNLASIVSKDGEIVHEYYSSIRGIDSNTPLLGLSMSKTAVAASVGNLICEGAIKSIDDPVGEYSSFLQETAFGTVSIRNVLQMNSGVSPLGRANEKKLNRQARGMEGFEGEASIRNVLRIFDTAARKQGETMNYHSTDSMTLSLLVEEISGMPLSRYFYDKIYTLFGQSNYMTWNSDASGTTTGFSDLVMTGRDWANFGNYLMTQMSENTCLGSFFNDGIKSAVVTENANGAHYGYHSWVYSVNGQPSLVLQGHGGQFMVLDQENNTVLLMLSLNENYKNGNLFSRIHEFAQWLN
;
A
#
# COMPACT_ATOMS: atom_id res chain seq x y z
N MET A 1 -12.78 -34.49 -57.49
CA MET A 1 -11.34 -34.39 -57.13
C MET A 1 -11.05 -32.92 -56.76
N TYR A 2 -11.28 -32.55 -55.51
CA TYR A 2 -10.99 -31.20 -54.98
C TYR A 2 -9.84 -31.28 -54.01
N ARG A 3 -8.73 -30.63 -54.32
CA ARG A 3 -7.58 -30.47 -53.43
C ARG A 3 -7.86 -29.32 -52.47
N LEU A 4 -7.93 -29.64 -51.19
CA LEU A 4 -7.84 -28.64 -50.12
C LEU A 4 -6.37 -28.24 -49.95
N THR A 5 -6.07 -26.96 -50.14
CA THR A 5 -4.81 -26.33 -49.77
C THR A 5 -4.97 -25.77 -48.36
N THR A 6 -4.32 -26.39 -47.41
CA THR A 6 -4.17 -25.90 -46.03
C THR A 6 -3.17 -24.77 -46.00
N HIS A 7 -3.63 -23.55 -45.69
CA HIS A 7 -2.74 -22.44 -45.34
C HIS A 7 -2.33 -22.57 -43.88
N LEU A 8 -1.07 -22.94 -43.65
CA LEU A 8 -0.40 -22.81 -42.40
C LEU A 8 -0.11 -21.32 -42.17
N ILE A 9 -0.86 -20.70 -41.24
CA ILE A 9 -0.53 -19.39 -40.71
C ILE A 9 0.63 -19.63 -39.69
N GLY A 10 1.84 -19.28 -40.11
CA GLY A 10 3.00 -19.27 -39.24
C GLY A 10 2.86 -18.14 -38.21
N VAL A 11 2.56 -18.48 -36.98
CA VAL A 11 2.73 -17.58 -35.84
C VAL A 11 4.23 -17.44 -35.63
N SER A 12 4.82 -16.36 -36.11
CA SER A 12 6.20 -15.99 -35.72
C SER A 12 6.20 -15.60 -34.25
N LEU A 13 6.62 -16.53 -33.42
CA LEU A 13 7.02 -16.23 -32.05
C LEU A 13 8.26 -15.33 -32.14
N VAL A 14 8.09 -14.03 -31.96
CA VAL A 14 9.21 -13.10 -31.73
C VAL A 14 9.71 -13.38 -30.33
N ILE A 15 10.65 -14.31 -30.23
CA ILE A 15 11.47 -14.48 -29.04
C ILE A 15 12.39 -13.25 -29.01
N PHE A 16 12.01 -12.24 -28.23
CA PHE A 16 12.98 -11.24 -27.79
C PHE A 16 14.02 -11.95 -26.92
N SER A 17 15.12 -12.35 -27.54
CA SER A 17 16.30 -12.74 -26.81
C SER A 17 16.79 -11.50 -26.04
N LEU A 18 16.48 -11.46 -24.75
CA LEU A 18 17.09 -10.55 -23.79
C LEU A 18 18.55 -10.97 -23.56
N THR A 19 19.35 -10.80 -24.59
CA THR A 19 20.81 -10.92 -24.48
C THR A 19 21.34 -9.60 -23.99
N GLY A 20 21.75 -9.55 -22.73
CA GLY A 20 22.63 -8.49 -22.24
C GLY A 20 22.18 -7.68 -21.04
N THR A 21 21.10 -8.02 -20.37
CA THR A 21 20.85 -7.52 -19.02
C THR A 21 20.99 -8.71 -18.06
N SER A 22 22.09 -8.74 -17.30
CA SER A 22 22.05 -9.49 -16.04
C SER A 22 20.74 -9.13 -15.38
N SER A 23 19.82 -10.10 -15.23
CA SER A 23 18.50 -9.76 -14.74
C SER A 23 18.69 -9.13 -13.38
N VAL A 24 17.99 -8.04 -13.10
CA VAL A 24 18.00 -7.42 -11.76
C VAL A 24 17.71 -8.48 -10.70
N ALA A 25 16.96 -9.52 -11.05
CA ALA A 25 16.71 -10.71 -10.24
C ALA A 25 17.96 -11.48 -9.84
N ASP A 26 19.01 -11.53 -10.69
CA ASP A 26 20.26 -12.28 -10.41
C ASP A 26 21.15 -11.56 -9.38
N HIS A 27 20.93 -10.27 -9.17
CA HIS A 27 21.63 -9.44 -8.18
C HIS A 27 20.82 -9.26 -6.90
N MET A 28 19.64 -9.88 -6.81
CA MET A 28 18.79 -9.79 -5.65
C MET A 28 19.06 -10.91 -4.68
N PRO A 29 19.50 -10.60 -3.46
CA PRO A 29 19.94 -11.62 -2.51
C PRO A 29 18.80 -12.42 -1.92
N ASN A 30 17.54 -12.10 -2.20
CA ASN A 30 16.45 -12.77 -1.52
C ASN A 30 15.22 -13.08 -2.40
N LYS A 31 14.46 -14.10 -1.96
CA LYS A 31 13.28 -14.62 -2.64
C LYS A 31 12.16 -13.56 -2.75
N MET A 32 12.03 -12.69 -1.75
CA MET A 32 11.02 -11.64 -1.70
C MET A 32 11.25 -10.62 -2.81
N MET A 33 12.48 -10.22 -3.03
CA MET A 33 12.85 -9.27 -4.05
C MET A 33 12.59 -9.81 -5.46
N ARG A 34 12.89 -11.08 -5.70
CA ARG A 34 12.59 -11.76 -6.98
C ARG A 34 11.09 -11.81 -7.26
N ASN A 35 10.31 -12.15 -6.23
CA ASN A 35 8.85 -12.16 -6.34
C ASN A 35 8.30 -10.75 -6.59
N PHE A 36 8.88 -9.74 -5.95
CA PHE A 36 8.48 -8.35 -6.12
C PHE A 36 8.66 -7.86 -7.55
N LEU A 37 9.79 -8.10 -8.18
CA LEU A 37 10.02 -7.67 -9.57
C LEU A 37 9.19 -8.49 -10.57
N ALA A 38 8.93 -9.74 -10.29
CA ALA A 38 7.97 -10.51 -11.05
C ALA A 38 6.58 -9.86 -10.97
N TRP A 39 6.18 -9.39 -9.80
CA TRP A 39 4.90 -8.71 -9.61
C TRP A 39 4.85 -7.33 -10.29
N SER A 40 5.91 -6.53 -10.16
CA SER A 40 5.92 -5.16 -10.69
C SER A 40 6.09 -5.09 -12.22
N ARG A 41 6.66 -6.11 -12.83
CA ARG A 41 6.96 -6.10 -14.27
C ARG A 41 5.94 -6.79 -15.14
N LEU A 42 5.21 -7.77 -14.62
CA LEU A 42 4.56 -8.72 -15.52
C LEU A 42 3.08 -8.49 -15.70
N GLY A 43 2.40 -7.82 -14.77
CA GLY A 43 0.94 -7.91 -14.84
C GLY A 43 0.51 -9.35 -15.11
N ASP A 44 1.45 -10.31 -14.94
CA ASP A 44 1.21 -11.71 -15.20
C ASP A 44 0.50 -12.29 -14.00
N THR A 45 -0.76 -12.39 -14.19
CA THR A 45 -1.77 -12.70 -13.22
C THR A 45 -1.95 -14.18 -12.98
N GLY A 46 -1.20 -15.01 -13.68
CA GLY A 46 -1.36 -16.47 -13.62
C GLY A 46 -1.19 -17.05 -12.22
N VAL A 47 -0.58 -16.32 -11.29
CA VAL A 47 -0.32 -16.76 -9.92
C VAL A 47 -1.05 -15.93 -8.87
N LEU A 48 -1.56 -14.73 -9.22
CA LEU A 48 -2.02 -13.75 -8.24
C LEU A 48 -3.48 -13.33 -8.40
N GLY A 49 -4.22 -13.92 -9.33
CA GLY A 49 -5.57 -13.51 -9.67
C GLY A 49 -5.61 -12.30 -10.62
N PRO A 50 -6.78 -11.88 -11.05
CA PRO A 50 -6.91 -10.78 -11.99
C PRO A 50 -6.44 -9.47 -11.34
N PHE A 51 -5.46 -8.81 -11.97
CA PHE A 51 -5.15 -7.43 -11.65
C PHE A 51 -6.16 -6.52 -12.32
N GLU A 52 -6.78 -5.67 -11.56
CA GLU A 52 -7.42 -4.52 -12.15
C GLU A 52 -6.34 -3.48 -12.46
N VAL A 53 -5.95 -3.42 -13.72
CA VAL A 53 -4.95 -2.47 -14.20
C VAL A 53 -5.68 -1.27 -14.76
N ASN A 54 -5.64 -0.17 -14.05
CA ASN A 54 -6.12 1.10 -14.58
C ASN A 54 -4.96 1.79 -15.32
N PHE A 55 -4.91 1.61 -16.63
CA PHE A 55 -4.03 2.39 -17.49
C PHE A 55 -4.74 3.66 -17.94
N ALA A 56 -4.37 4.76 -17.38
CA ALA A 56 -4.43 6.02 -18.10
C ALA A 56 -3.08 6.19 -18.82
N LYS A 57 -3.07 6.85 -19.97
CA LYS A 57 -1.92 6.98 -20.88
C LYS A 57 -0.62 7.28 -20.11
N PHE A 58 0.43 6.52 -20.36
CA PHE A 58 1.77 6.79 -19.85
C PHE A 58 2.18 8.23 -20.13
N GLY A 59 2.13 9.07 -19.11
CA GLY A 59 2.82 10.35 -19.10
C GLY A 59 4.27 10.10 -18.67
N ARG A 60 5.24 10.63 -19.39
CA ARG A 60 6.59 10.74 -18.85
C ARG A 60 6.63 11.95 -17.92
N TYR A 61 7.17 11.75 -16.73
CA TYR A 61 7.54 12.88 -15.90
C TYR A 61 8.56 13.75 -16.65
N PRO A 62 8.45 15.07 -16.58
CA PRO A 62 9.54 15.93 -17.00
C PRO A 62 10.82 15.56 -16.22
N ASP A 63 11.96 15.60 -16.89
CA ASP A 63 13.24 15.39 -16.22
C ASP A 63 13.41 16.45 -15.14
N VAL A 64 13.29 16.04 -13.89
CA VAL A 64 13.61 16.89 -12.74
C VAL A 64 15.13 16.84 -12.56
N GLN A 65 15.77 17.99 -12.54
CA GLN A 65 17.18 18.05 -12.15
C GLN A 65 17.29 17.60 -10.69
N THR A 66 17.88 16.44 -10.48
CA THR A 66 18.20 15.96 -9.14
C THR A 66 19.20 16.93 -8.53
N THR A 67 18.79 17.65 -7.49
CA THR A 67 19.75 18.34 -6.64
C THR A 67 20.59 17.27 -5.95
N SER A 68 21.88 17.24 -6.24
CA SER A 68 22.84 16.37 -5.56
C SER A 68 22.69 16.61 -4.06
N ALA A 69 22.58 15.52 -3.29
CA ALA A 69 22.57 15.62 -1.83
C ALA A 69 23.79 16.46 -1.40
N GLN A 70 23.54 17.55 -0.68
CA GLN A 70 24.59 18.46 -0.23
C GLN A 70 25.52 17.83 0.83
N ASN A 71 25.22 16.59 1.23
CA ASN A 71 25.94 15.87 2.27
C ASN A 71 26.24 14.44 1.81
N GLU A 72 27.53 14.07 1.77
CA GLU A 72 28.01 12.77 1.32
C GLU A 72 27.46 11.62 2.19
N ALA A 73 27.39 11.80 3.50
CA ALA A 73 26.85 10.79 4.42
C ALA A 73 25.33 10.57 4.22
N PHE A 74 24.58 11.61 3.87
CA PHE A 74 23.17 11.47 3.46
C PHE A 74 23.04 10.72 2.15
N SER A 75 23.90 11.02 1.18
CA SER A 75 23.96 10.27 -0.07
C SER A 75 24.26 8.79 0.17
N GLU A 76 25.22 8.48 1.03
CA GLU A 76 25.53 7.09 1.42
C GLU A 76 24.34 6.39 2.10
N PHE A 77 23.65 7.09 2.99
CA PHE A 77 22.44 6.58 3.67
C PHE A 77 21.35 6.26 2.66
N LEU A 78 21.10 7.14 1.69
CA LEU A 78 20.06 6.96 0.68
C LEU A 78 20.43 5.86 -0.35
N VAL A 79 21.71 5.65 -0.60
CA VAL A 79 22.22 4.66 -1.57
C VAL A 79 22.44 3.27 -0.93
N ASP A 80 21.97 3.05 0.30
CA ASP A 80 22.01 1.71 0.89
C ASP A 80 21.58 0.66 -0.15
N LYS A 81 22.35 -0.40 -0.25
CA LYS A 81 22.19 -1.49 -1.23
C LYS A 81 20.76 -2.09 -1.33
N TRP A 82 19.92 -1.84 -0.35
CA TRP A 82 18.53 -2.29 -0.27
C TRP A 82 17.53 -1.23 -0.71
N ASN A 83 17.96 0.00 -0.85
CA ASN A 83 17.10 1.09 -1.25
C ASN A 83 16.83 1.03 -2.76
N LEU A 84 15.56 1.07 -3.14
CA LEU A 84 15.14 1.14 -4.54
C LEU A 84 14.95 2.57 -4.99
N ALA A 85 14.28 3.36 -4.15
CA ALA A 85 14.03 4.77 -4.39
C ALA A 85 13.92 5.51 -3.06
N SER A 86 14.38 6.75 -3.02
CA SER A 86 14.10 7.69 -1.95
C SER A 86 13.78 9.05 -2.53
N ILE A 87 12.75 9.67 -1.97
CA ILE A 87 12.26 10.96 -2.42
C ILE A 87 11.99 11.83 -1.19
N VAL A 88 12.45 13.06 -1.26
CA VAL A 88 12.09 14.11 -0.31
C VAL A 88 11.30 15.16 -1.07
N SER A 89 10.10 15.44 -0.60
CA SER A 89 9.32 16.57 -1.06
C SER A 89 9.17 17.58 0.07
N LYS A 90 9.43 18.84 -0.20
CA LYS A 90 9.25 19.96 0.72
C LYS A 90 8.36 21.01 0.07
N ASP A 91 7.37 21.49 0.80
CA ASP A 91 6.40 22.46 0.30
C ASP A 91 5.71 22.01 -1.02
N GLY A 92 5.53 20.69 -1.17
CA GLY A 92 4.90 20.08 -2.34
C GLY A 92 5.87 19.83 -3.52
N GLU A 93 7.12 20.29 -3.44
CA GLU A 93 8.12 20.12 -4.51
C GLU A 93 9.17 19.07 -4.15
N ILE A 94 9.56 18.25 -5.13
CA ILE A 94 10.62 17.25 -4.93
C ILE A 94 11.97 17.98 -4.87
N VAL A 95 12.60 17.95 -3.68
CA VAL A 95 13.91 18.56 -3.42
C VAL A 95 15.05 17.56 -3.45
N HIS A 96 14.75 16.27 -3.31
CA HIS A 96 15.69 15.17 -3.46
C HIS A 96 15.01 13.97 -4.11
N GLU A 97 15.71 13.30 -4.99
CA GLU A 97 15.23 12.10 -5.67
C GLU A 97 16.41 11.16 -5.99
N TYR A 98 16.27 9.91 -5.58
CA TYR A 98 17.23 8.84 -5.87
C TYR A 98 16.49 7.61 -6.38
N TYR A 99 17.08 6.97 -7.38
CA TYR A 99 16.66 5.65 -7.88
C TYR A 99 17.88 4.75 -8.07
N SER A 100 17.76 3.49 -7.69
CA SER A 100 18.83 2.50 -7.78
C SER A 100 19.07 2.07 -9.23
N SER A 101 19.98 2.75 -9.92
CA SER A 101 20.37 2.39 -11.29
C SER A 101 20.99 1.00 -11.39
N ILE A 102 21.71 0.55 -10.35
CA ILE A 102 22.28 -0.80 -10.25
C ILE A 102 21.19 -1.87 -10.35
N ARG A 103 19.96 -1.54 -9.96
CA ARG A 103 18.80 -2.42 -10.01
C ARG A 103 17.87 -2.14 -11.18
N GLY A 104 18.26 -1.22 -12.07
CA GLY A 104 17.46 -0.81 -13.21
C GLY A 104 16.18 -0.09 -12.82
N ILE A 105 16.19 0.62 -11.69
CA ILE A 105 15.06 1.43 -11.20
C ILE A 105 15.26 2.87 -11.69
N ASP A 106 14.19 3.48 -12.16
CA ASP A 106 14.10 4.87 -12.57
C ASP A 106 12.80 5.51 -12.09
N SER A 107 12.58 6.78 -12.42
CA SER A 107 11.39 7.54 -12.00
C SER A 107 10.07 6.99 -12.56
N ASN A 108 10.12 6.19 -13.62
CA ASN A 108 8.95 5.57 -14.25
C ASN A 108 8.72 4.13 -13.77
N THR A 109 9.65 3.58 -12.97
CA THR A 109 9.53 2.21 -12.49
C THR A 109 8.41 2.11 -11.45
N PRO A 110 7.41 1.21 -11.67
CA PRO A 110 6.38 0.96 -10.68
C PRO A 110 6.97 0.25 -9.46
N LEU A 111 6.63 0.73 -8.27
CA LEU A 111 7.16 0.24 -7.00
C LEU A 111 6.02 -0.12 -6.05
N LEU A 112 6.13 -1.29 -5.44
CA LEU A 112 5.11 -1.86 -4.55
C LEU A 112 5.18 -1.21 -3.17
N GLY A 113 4.04 -0.69 -2.67
CA GLY A 113 3.94 -0.07 -1.35
C GLY A 113 3.84 -1.05 -0.20
N LEU A 114 3.55 -2.33 -0.48
CA LEU A 114 3.21 -3.32 0.54
C LEU A 114 2.16 -2.78 1.52
N SER A 115 2.42 -2.83 2.83
CA SER A 115 1.43 -2.36 3.82
C SER A 115 1.18 -0.85 3.83
N MET A 116 1.95 -0.04 3.10
CA MET A 116 1.60 1.37 2.85
C MET A 116 0.24 1.49 2.12
N SER A 117 -0.16 0.46 1.37
CA SER A 117 -1.47 0.36 0.72
C SER A 117 -2.65 0.54 1.69
N LYS A 118 -2.46 0.19 2.96
CA LYS A 118 -3.51 0.31 3.98
C LYS A 118 -3.97 1.76 4.19
N THR A 119 -3.07 2.71 4.06
CA THR A 119 -3.43 4.14 4.15
C THR A 119 -4.30 4.58 2.97
N ALA A 120 -4.10 3.99 1.78
CA ALA A 120 -4.99 4.22 0.64
C ALA A 120 -6.40 3.63 0.87
N VAL A 121 -6.50 2.49 1.59
CA VAL A 121 -7.79 1.96 2.05
C VAL A 121 -8.45 2.96 2.99
N ALA A 122 -7.72 3.47 3.99
CA ALA A 122 -8.25 4.47 4.92
C ALA A 122 -8.70 5.74 4.21
N ALA A 123 -7.93 6.23 3.23
CA ALA A 123 -8.30 7.38 2.43
C ALA A 123 -9.61 7.15 1.67
N SER A 124 -9.83 5.93 1.14
CA SER A 124 -11.07 5.56 0.45
C SER A 124 -12.27 5.53 1.41
N VAL A 125 -12.09 4.99 2.62
CA VAL A 125 -13.13 5.01 3.66
C VAL A 125 -13.41 6.46 4.10
N GLY A 126 -12.38 7.27 4.35
CA GLY A 126 -12.52 8.68 4.69
C GLY A 126 -13.25 9.46 3.61
N ASN A 127 -12.99 9.17 2.33
CA ASN A 127 -13.70 9.81 1.22
C ASN A 127 -15.18 9.43 1.19
N LEU A 128 -15.53 8.16 1.45
CA LEU A 128 -16.94 7.73 1.57
C LEU A 128 -17.67 8.42 2.73
N ILE A 129 -16.98 8.71 3.83
CA ILE A 129 -17.52 9.54 4.93
C ILE A 129 -17.76 10.96 4.42
N CYS A 130 -16.82 11.53 3.69
CA CYS A 130 -16.91 12.88 3.15
C CYS A 130 -18.01 13.01 2.08
N GLU A 131 -18.27 11.98 1.31
CA GLU A 131 -19.39 11.89 0.37
C GLU A 131 -20.74 11.68 1.08
N GLY A 132 -20.75 11.40 2.39
CA GLY A 132 -21.95 11.09 3.18
C GLY A 132 -22.52 9.68 2.93
N ALA A 133 -21.78 8.82 2.22
CA ALA A 133 -22.14 7.42 1.99
C ALA A 133 -21.97 6.58 3.27
N ILE A 134 -20.98 6.92 4.10
CA ILE A 134 -20.86 6.46 5.49
C ILE A 134 -21.28 7.62 6.40
N LYS A 135 -22.25 7.38 7.28
CA LYS A 135 -22.84 8.41 8.15
C LYS A 135 -21.95 8.72 9.35
N SER A 136 -21.36 7.68 9.94
CA SER A 136 -20.48 7.80 11.09
C SER A 136 -19.38 6.75 11.05
N ILE A 137 -18.17 7.15 11.43
CA ILE A 137 -17.04 6.23 11.60
C ILE A 137 -17.28 5.23 12.75
N ASP A 138 -18.20 5.55 13.66
CA ASP A 138 -18.57 4.71 14.81
C ASP A 138 -19.69 3.73 14.49
N ASP A 139 -20.26 3.81 13.27
CA ASP A 139 -21.25 2.84 12.81
C ASP A 139 -20.59 1.46 12.60
N PRO A 140 -21.32 0.36 12.87
CA PRO A 140 -20.83 -0.98 12.59
C PRO A 140 -20.78 -1.23 11.08
N VAL A 141 -19.74 -1.96 10.62
CA VAL A 141 -19.58 -2.26 9.19
C VAL A 141 -20.75 -3.03 8.59
N GLY A 142 -21.46 -3.78 9.40
CA GLY A 142 -22.65 -4.53 8.97
C GLY A 142 -23.84 -3.66 8.57
N GLU A 143 -23.89 -2.39 8.96
CA GLU A 143 -24.92 -1.45 8.50
C GLU A 143 -24.78 -1.12 7.01
N TYR A 144 -23.57 -1.28 6.46
CA TYR A 144 -23.24 -0.92 5.10
C TYR A 144 -23.00 -2.12 4.18
N SER A 145 -22.93 -3.33 4.73
CA SER A 145 -22.69 -4.56 3.97
C SER A 145 -23.46 -5.73 4.56
N SER A 146 -24.40 -6.24 3.79
CA SER A 146 -25.17 -7.45 4.19
C SER A 146 -24.27 -8.67 4.35
N PHE A 147 -23.20 -8.75 3.55
CA PHE A 147 -22.23 -9.82 3.70
C PHE A 147 -21.44 -9.71 5.02
N LEU A 148 -20.94 -8.53 5.36
CA LEU A 148 -20.20 -8.32 6.61
C LEU A 148 -21.07 -8.48 7.83
N GLN A 149 -22.36 -8.15 7.74
CA GLN A 149 -23.34 -8.34 8.83
C GLN A 149 -23.44 -9.80 9.28
N GLU A 150 -23.21 -10.75 8.38
CA GLU A 150 -23.24 -12.19 8.66
C GLU A 150 -21.92 -12.74 9.21
N THR A 151 -20.89 -11.91 9.41
CA THR A 151 -19.58 -12.28 9.94
C THR A 151 -19.35 -11.69 11.32
N ALA A 152 -18.27 -12.13 12.00
CA ALA A 152 -17.86 -11.54 13.28
C ALA A 152 -17.54 -10.04 13.18
N PHE A 153 -17.27 -9.52 11.97
CA PHE A 153 -17.05 -8.09 11.76
C PHE A 153 -18.32 -7.26 11.79
N GLY A 154 -19.50 -7.87 11.57
CA GLY A 154 -20.77 -7.15 11.38
C GLY A 154 -21.13 -6.14 12.46
N THR A 155 -20.76 -6.40 13.71
CA THR A 155 -21.03 -5.51 14.86
C THR A 155 -19.83 -4.61 15.20
N VAL A 156 -18.74 -4.71 14.46
CA VAL A 156 -17.51 -3.93 14.73
C VAL A 156 -17.63 -2.55 14.07
N SER A 157 -17.34 -1.49 14.82
CA SER A 157 -17.34 -0.14 14.27
C SER A 157 -16.23 0.04 13.22
N ILE A 158 -16.50 0.85 12.19
CA ILE A 158 -15.52 1.22 11.16
C ILE A 158 -14.24 1.77 11.82
N ARG A 159 -14.37 2.57 12.88
CA ARG A 159 -13.23 3.09 13.67
C ARG A 159 -12.34 1.96 14.18
N ASN A 160 -12.91 0.95 14.82
CA ASN A 160 -12.13 -0.15 15.38
C ASN A 160 -11.46 -1.00 14.30
N VAL A 161 -12.11 -1.17 13.14
CA VAL A 161 -11.48 -1.84 11.99
C VAL A 161 -10.32 -1.01 11.44
N LEU A 162 -10.49 0.31 11.28
CA LEU A 162 -9.43 1.23 10.85
C LEU A 162 -8.22 1.25 11.82
N GLN A 163 -8.47 1.08 13.10
CA GLN A 163 -7.43 1.06 14.14
C GLN A 163 -6.81 -0.33 14.38
N MET A 164 -7.15 -1.34 13.56
CA MET A 164 -6.72 -2.74 13.80
C MET A 164 -7.11 -3.24 15.20
N ASN A 165 -8.25 -2.79 15.69
CA ASN A 165 -8.76 -3.02 17.03
C ASN A 165 -10.14 -3.70 17.00
N SER A 166 -10.41 -4.45 15.93
CA SER A 166 -11.68 -5.14 15.70
C SER A 166 -11.99 -6.23 16.75
N GLY A 167 -10.94 -6.82 17.34
CA GLY A 167 -11.07 -7.96 18.24
C GLY A 167 -11.41 -9.29 17.54
N VAL A 168 -11.64 -9.28 16.22
CA VAL A 168 -12.11 -10.46 15.49
C VAL A 168 -11.01 -11.51 15.35
N SER A 169 -9.84 -11.12 14.84
CA SER A 169 -8.73 -12.06 14.68
C SER A 169 -8.05 -12.40 16.01
N PRO A 170 -7.59 -13.65 16.21
CA PRO A 170 -6.77 -14.01 17.36
C PRO A 170 -5.52 -13.12 17.47
N LEU A 171 -5.00 -12.94 18.70
CA LEU A 171 -3.79 -12.16 18.94
C LEU A 171 -2.58 -12.70 18.16
N GLY A 172 -1.74 -11.78 17.75
CA GLY A 172 -0.57 -12.09 16.95
C GLY A 172 -0.90 -12.36 15.48
N ARG A 173 0.12 -12.80 14.74
CA ARG A 173 0.01 -13.01 13.29
C ARG A 173 -0.09 -14.48 12.90
N ALA A 174 -0.53 -15.33 13.83
CA ALA A 174 -0.82 -16.72 13.55
C ALA A 174 -1.87 -16.82 12.44
N ASN A 175 -1.65 -17.69 11.48
CA ASN A 175 -2.52 -17.87 10.31
C ASN A 175 -2.57 -16.68 9.31
N GLU A 176 -2.12 -15.48 9.63
CA GLU A 176 -2.21 -14.33 8.71
C GLU A 176 -1.56 -14.63 7.36
N LYS A 177 -0.37 -15.23 7.37
CA LYS A 177 0.32 -15.62 6.12
C LYS A 177 -0.50 -16.58 5.27
N LYS A 178 -1.18 -17.55 5.91
CA LYS A 178 -2.09 -18.48 5.23
C LYS A 178 -3.28 -17.75 4.64
N LEU A 179 -3.94 -16.91 5.42
CA LEU A 179 -5.11 -16.13 5.00
C LEU A 179 -4.77 -15.17 3.85
N ASN A 180 -3.61 -14.51 3.91
CA ASN A 180 -3.14 -13.65 2.84
C ASN A 180 -2.86 -14.42 1.55
N ARG A 181 -2.33 -15.63 1.64
CA ARG A 181 -2.14 -16.52 0.48
C ARG A 181 -3.48 -16.97 -0.10
N GLN A 182 -4.43 -17.32 0.75
CA GLN A 182 -5.79 -17.69 0.34
C GLN A 182 -6.48 -16.51 -0.37
N ALA A 183 -6.45 -15.30 0.20
CA ALA A 183 -7.02 -14.11 -0.42
C ALA A 183 -6.41 -13.80 -1.79
N ARG A 184 -5.13 -14.10 -2.00
CA ARG A 184 -4.45 -13.91 -3.28
C ARG A 184 -4.60 -15.07 -4.28
N GLY A 185 -5.26 -16.15 -3.92
CA GLY A 185 -5.36 -17.33 -4.77
C GLY A 185 -4.03 -18.01 -5.06
N MET A 186 -3.09 -17.95 -4.12
CA MET A 186 -1.78 -18.60 -4.27
C MET A 186 -1.94 -20.12 -4.19
N GLU A 187 -0.93 -20.84 -4.70
CA GLU A 187 -0.86 -22.30 -4.72
C GLU A 187 -1.41 -22.97 -3.44
N GLY A 188 -2.30 -23.93 -3.59
CA GLY A 188 -3.01 -24.62 -2.52
C GLY A 188 -4.34 -23.97 -2.12
N PHE A 189 -4.78 -22.93 -2.80
CA PHE A 189 -6.05 -22.23 -2.57
C PHE A 189 -6.84 -21.99 -3.87
N GLU A 190 -6.54 -22.74 -4.92
CA GLU A 190 -7.24 -22.66 -6.18
C GLU A 190 -8.73 -23.01 -5.97
N GLY A 191 -9.61 -22.14 -6.40
CA GLY A 191 -11.07 -22.30 -6.23
C GLY A 191 -11.63 -21.76 -4.91
N GLU A 192 -10.79 -21.43 -3.92
CA GLU A 192 -11.22 -20.81 -2.63
C GLU A 192 -10.64 -19.40 -2.44
N ALA A 193 -9.96 -18.87 -3.44
CA ALA A 193 -9.28 -17.59 -3.42
C ALA A 193 -10.28 -16.44 -3.40
N SER A 194 -10.71 -16.06 -2.22
CA SER A 194 -11.65 -14.95 -2.04
C SER A 194 -11.50 -14.33 -0.67
N ILE A 195 -11.47 -13.01 -0.63
CA ILE A 195 -11.55 -12.24 0.62
C ILE A 195 -12.82 -12.60 1.38
N ARG A 196 -13.94 -12.77 0.68
CA ARG A 196 -15.20 -13.19 1.30
C ARG A 196 -15.06 -14.55 1.98
N ASN A 197 -14.40 -15.53 1.38
CA ASN A 197 -14.14 -16.82 2.00
C ASN A 197 -13.22 -16.71 3.22
N VAL A 198 -12.22 -15.83 3.17
CA VAL A 198 -11.34 -15.55 4.32
C VAL A 198 -12.14 -14.95 5.47
N LEU A 199 -13.00 -13.97 5.21
CA LEU A 199 -13.77 -13.29 6.26
C LEU A 199 -14.84 -14.18 6.89
N ARG A 200 -15.43 -15.12 6.13
CA ARG A 200 -16.39 -16.12 6.65
C ARG A 200 -15.81 -17.11 7.64
N ILE A 201 -14.49 -17.25 7.71
CA ILE A 201 -13.86 -18.12 8.72
C ILE A 201 -14.11 -17.59 10.14
N PHE A 202 -14.36 -16.28 10.26
CA PHE A 202 -14.60 -15.63 11.53
C PHE A 202 -16.12 -15.48 11.77
N ASP A 203 -16.70 -16.42 12.48
CA ASP A 203 -18.10 -16.42 12.90
C ASP A 203 -18.31 -15.73 14.26
N THR A 204 -17.26 -15.69 15.07
CA THR A 204 -17.23 -15.05 16.38
C THR A 204 -15.94 -14.24 16.57
N ALA A 205 -16.05 -13.11 17.27
CA ALA A 205 -14.89 -12.33 17.65
C ALA A 205 -14.07 -13.03 18.73
N ALA A 206 -12.74 -13.01 18.59
CA ALA A 206 -11.83 -13.58 19.58
C ALA A 206 -11.74 -12.73 20.86
N ARG A 207 -12.04 -11.44 20.78
CA ARG A 207 -12.00 -10.46 21.87
C ARG A 207 -13.05 -9.37 21.66
N LYS A 208 -13.27 -8.54 22.69
CA LYS A 208 -14.08 -7.34 22.56
C LYS A 208 -13.36 -6.32 21.65
N GLN A 209 -14.11 -5.70 20.72
CA GLN A 209 -13.59 -4.59 19.95
C GLN A 209 -13.14 -3.44 20.84
N GLY A 210 -12.10 -2.72 20.45
CA GLY A 210 -11.54 -1.62 21.20
C GLY A 210 -10.63 -2.02 22.38
N GLU A 211 -10.48 -3.32 22.65
CA GLU A 211 -9.71 -3.80 23.82
C GLU A 211 -8.20 -3.81 23.56
N THR A 212 -7.78 -4.33 22.42
CA THR A 212 -6.34 -4.49 22.11
C THR A 212 -6.10 -4.38 20.62
N MET A 213 -5.19 -3.50 20.23
CA MET A 213 -4.72 -3.41 18.85
C MET A 213 -4.02 -4.70 18.44
N ASN A 214 -4.43 -5.26 17.30
CA ASN A 214 -3.84 -6.46 16.74
C ASN A 214 -3.64 -6.28 15.22
N TYR A 215 -2.42 -5.95 14.81
CA TYR A 215 -2.11 -5.72 13.41
C TYR A 215 -2.37 -6.97 12.57
N HIS A 216 -3.48 -6.99 11.84
CA HIS A 216 -3.91 -8.15 11.07
C HIS A 216 -4.56 -7.77 9.74
N SER A 217 -4.24 -8.49 8.67
CA SER A 217 -4.69 -8.17 7.31
C SER A 217 -6.19 -8.29 7.09
N THR A 218 -6.90 -9.04 7.91
CA THR A 218 -8.36 -9.22 7.79
C THR A 218 -9.13 -7.92 8.02
N ASP A 219 -8.65 -7.04 8.90
CA ASP A 219 -9.27 -5.73 9.09
C ASP A 219 -9.18 -4.89 7.81
N SER A 220 -8.05 -4.95 7.10
CA SER A 220 -7.92 -4.28 5.79
C SER A 220 -8.77 -4.93 4.69
N MET A 221 -8.92 -6.26 4.72
CA MET A 221 -9.81 -6.98 3.80
C MET A 221 -11.27 -6.57 4.03
N THR A 222 -11.67 -6.42 5.30
CA THR A 222 -13.01 -5.96 5.68
C THR A 222 -13.28 -4.56 5.13
N LEU A 223 -12.35 -3.62 5.29
CA LEU A 223 -12.51 -2.26 4.75
C LEU A 223 -12.50 -2.23 3.23
N SER A 224 -11.68 -3.06 2.59
CA SER A 224 -11.68 -3.17 1.13
C SER A 224 -13.04 -3.60 0.60
N LEU A 225 -13.61 -4.64 1.22
CA LEU A 225 -14.95 -5.11 0.88
C LEU A 225 -16.04 -4.07 1.21
N LEU A 226 -15.90 -3.36 2.33
CA LEU A 226 -16.81 -2.29 2.72
C LEU A 226 -16.87 -1.19 1.65
N VAL A 227 -15.71 -0.75 1.13
CA VAL A 227 -15.64 0.23 0.04
C VAL A 227 -16.33 -0.29 -1.21
N GLU A 228 -16.09 -1.56 -1.56
CA GLU A 228 -16.74 -2.22 -2.72
C GLU A 228 -18.26 -2.27 -2.57
N GLU A 229 -18.78 -2.69 -1.41
CA GLU A 229 -20.21 -2.82 -1.16
C GLU A 229 -20.95 -1.46 -1.18
N ILE A 230 -20.31 -0.41 -0.65
CA ILE A 230 -20.92 0.93 -0.61
C ILE A 230 -20.85 1.62 -1.99
N SER A 231 -19.70 1.54 -2.66
CA SER A 231 -19.46 2.27 -3.91
C SER A 231 -19.98 1.53 -5.16
N GLY A 232 -20.20 0.21 -5.05
CA GLY A 232 -20.55 -0.65 -6.17
C GLY A 232 -19.38 -0.92 -7.13
N MET A 233 -18.14 -0.59 -6.74
CA MET A 233 -16.94 -0.83 -7.54
C MET A 233 -15.79 -1.32 -6.66
N PRO A 234 -14.83 -2.12 -7.20
CA PRO A 234 -13.66 -2.53 -6.43
C PRO A 234 -12.91 -1.34 -5.83
N LEU A 235 -12.32 -1.53 -4.65
CA LEU A 235 -11.53 -0.48 -3.97
C LEU A 235 -10.46 0.12 -4.89
N SER A 236 -9.77 -0.70 -5.70
CA SER A 236 -8.75 -0.21 -6.64
C SER A 236 -9.32 0.81 -7.63
N ARG A 237 -10.51 0.54 -8.15
CA ARG A 237 -11.22 1.44 -9.06
C ARG A 237 -11.71 2.69 -8.35
N TYR A 238 -12.31 2.54 -7.16
CA TYR A 238 -12.77 3.67 -6.36
C TYR A 238 -11.60 4.60 -5.99
N PHE A 239 -10.50 4.04 -5.49
CA PHE A 239 -9.30 4.82 -5.15
C PHE A 239 -8.73 5.55 -6.37
N TYR A 240 -8.65 4.86 -7.53
CA TYR A 240 -8.17 5.48 -8.74
C TYR A 240 -9.05 6.68 -9.14
N ASP A 241 -10.34 6.49 -9.29
CA ASP A 241 -11.26 7.50 -9.83
C ASP A 241 -11.45 8.69 -8.87
N LYS A 242 -11.44 8.45 -7.56
CA LYS A 242 -11.81 9.44 -6.55
C LYS A 242 -10.63 10.12 -5.86
N ILE A 243 -9.47 9.46 -5.83
CA ILE A 243 -8.33 9.91 -5.03
C ILE A 243 -7.06 10.01 -5.89
N TYR A 244 -6.66 8.92 -6.54
CA TYR A 244 -5.42 8.89 -7.31
C TYR A 244 -5.37 9.96 -8.40
N THR A 245 -6.45 10.19 -9.12
CA THR A 245 -6.53 11.20 -10.18
C THR A 245 -6.29 12.63 -9.69
N LEU A 246 -6.35 12.87 -8.38
CA LEU A 246 -6.12 14.19 -7.78
C LEU A 246 -4.62 14.47 -7.56
N PHE A 247 -3.78 13.45 -7.51
CA PHE A 247 -2.35 13.60 -7.25
C PHE A 247 -1.46 12.80 -8.19
N GLY A 248 -1.95 11.72 -8.78
CA GLY A 248 -1.18 10.83 -9.65
C GLY A 248 -0.82 11.50 -10.96
N GLN A 249 0.46 11.48 -11.31
CA GLN A 249 0.99 12.13 -12.51
C GLN A 249 1.46 11.12 -13.56
N SER A 250 1.94 9.94 -13.14
CA SER A 250 2.38 8.89 -14.08
C SER A 250 1.22 8.25 -14.81
N ASN A 251 0.00 8.43 -14.32
CA ASN A 251 -1.19 7.69 -14.75
C ASN A 251 -1.00 6.16 -14.69
N TYR A 252 -0.11 5.68 -13.83
CA TYR A 252 0.15 4.27 -13.62
C TYR A 252 -0.11 3.87 -12.18
N MET A 253 -1.15 3.08 -11.99
CA MET A 253 -1.47 2.46 -10.71
C MET A 253 -1.99 1.04 -10.97
N THR A 254 -1.51 0.09 -10.20
CA THR A 254 -2.09 -1.26 -10.15
C THR A 254 -2.34 -1.65 -8.70
N TRP A 255 -3.38 -2.42 -8.47
CA TRP A 255 -3.66 -2.99 -7.16
C TRP A 255 -4.20 -4.40 -7.33
N ASN A 256 -3.64 -5.36 -6.62
CA ASN A 256 -4.04 -6.75 -6.75
C ASN A 256 -5.46 -6.98 -6.21
N SER A 257 -6.18 -7.92 -6.81
CA SER A 257 -7.47 -8.41 -6.35
C SER A 257 -7.45 -9.91 -6.09
N ASP A 258 -8.45 -10.40 -5.40
CA ASP A 258 -8.75 -11.83 -5.31
C ASP A 258 -9.40 -12.36 -6.61
N ALA A 259 -9.70 -13.65 -6.66
CA ALA A 259 -10.31 -14.27 -7.84
C ALA A 259 -11.75 -13.78 -8.14
N SER A 260 -12.41 -13.13 -7.18
CA SER A 260 -13.73 -12.53 -7.35
C SER A 260 -13.68 -11.06 -7.79
N GLY A 261 -12.49 -10.47 -7.87
CA GLY A 261 -12.28 -9.08 -8.23
C GLY A 261 -12.21 -8.11 -7.04
N THR A 262 -12.39 -8.59 -5.79
CA THR A 262 -12.26 -7.75 -4.60
C THR A 262 -10.80 -7.41 -4.35
N THR A 263 -10.48 -6.11 -4.23
CA THR A 263 -9.11 -5.62 -4.03
C THR A 263 -8.50 -6.11 -2.72
N THR A 264 -7.24 -6.54 -2.72
CA THR A 264 -6.60 -7.15 -1.54
C THR A 264 -6.35 -6.17 -0.38
N GLY A 265 -6.49 -4.88 -0.54
CA GLY A 265 -6.47 -3.82 0.48
C GLY A 265 -5.33 -3.83 1.51
N PHE A 266 -4.94 -4.99 2.00
CA PHE A 266 -3.89 -5.11 3.02
C PHE A 266 -2.46 -4.91 2.49
N SER A 267 -2.27 -4.98 1.17
CA SER A 267 -1.01 -4.73 0.48
C SER A 267 -1.24 -4.56 -1.03
N ASP A 268 -0.16 -4.62 -1.82
CA ASP A 268 -0.15 -4.87 -3.26
C ASP A 268 -0.56 -3.67 -4.13
N LEU A 269 -0.71 -2.47 -3.56
CA LEU A 269 -0.79 -1.23 -4.35
C LEU A 269 0.60 -0.89 -4.91
N VAL A 270 0.64 -0.64 -6.20
CA VAL A 270 1.84 -0.30 -6.96
C VAL A 270 1.64 1.06 -7.64
N MET A 271 2.56 1.96 -7.43
CA MET A 271 2.64 3.28 -8.06
C MET A 271 4.10 3.61 -8.34
N THR A 272 4.39 4.62 -9.14
CA THR A 272 5.77 5.13 -9.27
C THR A 272 6.24 5.75 -7.95
N GLY A 273 7.55 5.88 -7.76
CA GLY A 273 8.08 6.55 -6.56
C GLY A 273 7.53 7.97 -6.40
N ARG A 274 7.43 8.72 -7.49
CA ARG A 274 6.87 10.09 -7.47
C ARG A 274 5.38 10.11 -7.11
N ASP A 275 4.59 9.17 -7.61
CA ASP A 275 3.17 9.10 -7.24
C ASP A 275 2.97 8.71 -5.78
N TRP A 276 3.85 7.87 -5.22
CA TRP A 276 3.87 7.63 -3.78
C TRP A 276 4.16 8.92 -3.00
N ALA A 277 5.17 9.71 -3.39
CA ALA A 277 5.48 10.99 -2.75
C ALA A 277 4.33 11.99 -2.91
N ASN A 278 3.73 12.07 -4.09
CA ASN A 278 2.57 12.91 -4.36
C ASN A 278 1.34 12.50 -3.52
N PHE A 279 1.16 11.20 -3.25
CA PHE A 279 0.12 10.75 -2.31
C PHE A 279 0.38 11.30 -0.90
N GLY A 280 1.63 11.29 -0.45
CA GLY A 280 2.02 11.92 0.82
C GLY A 280 1.73 13.42 0.83
N ASN A 281 2.13 14.16 -0.21
CA ASN A 281 1.85 15.59 -0.36
C ASN A 281 0.35 15.88 -0.37
N TYR A 282 -0.43 15.06 -1.10
CA TYR A 282 -1.88 15.17 -1.12
C TYR A 282 -2.48 15.04 0.28
N LEU A 283 -2.10 14.00 1.04
CA LEU A 283 -2.60 13.82 2.40
C LEU A 283 -2.19 14.97 3.31
N MET A 284 -0.95 15.47 3.22
CA MET A 284 -0.49 16.61 4.00
C MET A 284 -1.28 17.88 3.69
N THR A 285 -1.52 18.18 2.42
CA THR A 285 -2.35 19.30 2.01
C THR A 285 -3.76 19.18 2.60
N GLN A 286 -4.39 17.99 2.46
CA GLN A 286 -5.71 17.76 3.04
C GLN A 286 -5.73 18.02 4.56
N MET A 287 -4.71 17.51 5.29
CA MET A 287 -4.61 17.65 6.74
C MET A 287 -4.35 19.11 7.17
N SER A 288 -3.48 19.84 6.48
CA SER A 288 -3.16 21.25 6.79
C SER A 288 -4.33 22.18 6.52
N GLU A 289 -5.08 21.94 5.45
CA GLU A 289 -6.28 22.71 5.09
C GLU A 289 -7.53 22.30 5.89
N ASN A 290 -7.42 21.26 6.74
CA ASN A 290 -8.54 20.70 7.49
C ASN A 290 -9.77 20.41 6.62
N THR A 291 -9.54 19.92 5.40
CA THR A 291 -10.64 19.40 4.58
C THR A 291 -11.36 18.27 5.29
N CYS A 292 -12.48 17.79 4.77
CA CYS A 292 -13.15 16.63 5.36
C CYS A 292 -12.21 15.42 5.48
N LEU A 293 -11.48 15.08 4.40
CA LEU A 293 -10.51 13.98 4.41
C LEU A 293 -9.32 14.29 5.34
N GLY A 294 -8.86 15.54 5.37
CA GLY A 294 -7.81 15.96 6.28
C GLY A 294 -8.22 15.86 7.74
N SER A 295 -9.43 16.28 8.06
CA SER A 295 -10.01 16.14 9.41
C SER A 295 -10.14 14.67 9.83
N PHE A 296 -10.47 13.76 8.90
CA PHE A 296 -10.48 12.33 9.14
C PHE A 296 -9.09 11.81 9.54
N PHE A 297 -8.02 12.16 8.83
CA PHE A 297 -6.67 11.73 9.20
C PHE A 297 -6.16 12.39 10.48
N ASN A 298 -6.48 13.67 10.70
CA ASN A 298 -6.15 14.37 11.95
C ASN A 298 -6.86 13.72 13.16
N ASP A 299 -8.11 13.26 13.00
CA ASP A 299 -8.80 12.47 14.03
C ASP A 299 -8.11 11.12 14.24
N GLY A 300 -7.67 10.46 13.18
CA GLY A 300 -6.90 9.22 13.25
C GLY A 300 -5.59 9.36 14.04
N ILE A 301 -4.90 10.50 13.91
CA ILE A 301 -3.70 10.79 14.72
C ILE A 301 -4.07 11.01 16.19
N LYS A 302 -5.10 11.82 16.46
CA LYS A 302 -5.54 12.17 17.84
C LYS A 302 -6.09 10.97 18.59
N SER A 303 -6.81 10.08 17.89
CA SER A 303 -7.45 8.90 18.48
C SER A 303 -6.60 7.63 18.36
N ALA A 304 -5.33 7.76 17.94
CA ALA A 304 -4.45 6.62 17.73
C ALA A 304 -4.30 5.75 18.97
N VAL A 305 -4.44 4.44 18.78
CA VAL A 305 -4.37 3.47 19.88
C VAL A 305 -2.92 3.06 20.17
N VAL A 306 -2.65 2.74 21.42
CA VAL A 306 -1.34 2.24 21.84
C VAL A 306 -1.09 0.88 21.19
N THR A 307 0.15 0.65 20.75
CA THR A 307 0.59 -0.64 20.22
C THR A 307 1.53 -1.33 21.20
N GLU A 308 1.64 -2.64 21.12
CA GLU A 308 2.61 -3.41 21.91
C GLU A 308 4.07 -3.19 21.46
N ASN A 309 4.31 -2.35 20.44
CA ASN A 309 5.66 -2.08 19.95
C ASN A 309 6.45 -1.24 20.97
N ALA A 310 7.61 -1.76 21.36
CA ALA A 310 8.52 -1.13 22.34
C ALA A 310 9.00 0.30 21.94
N ASN A 311 8.70 0.75 20.75
CA ASN A 311 9.17 2.01 20.17
C ASN A 311 8.20 3.19 20.38
N GLY A 312 7.16 3.02 21.20
CA GLY A 312 6.18 4.10 21.46
C GLY A 312 5.30 4.44 20.24
N ALA A 313 5.27 3.60 19.23
CA ALA A 313 4.38 3.77 18.08
C ALA A 313 2.92 3.60 18.50
N HIS A 314 2.05 4.45 17.95
CA HIS A 314 0.61 4.30 18.01
C HIS A 314 0.07 3.92 16.64
N TYR A 315 -1.17 3.48 16.56
CA TYR A 315 -1.82 3.13 15.32
C TYR A 315 -3.13 3.92 15.17
N GLY A 316 -3.19 4.74 14.14
CA GLY A 316 -4.37 5.52 13.81
C GLY A 316 -5.24 4.79 12.76
N TYR A 317 -5.79 5.54 11.80
CA TYR A 317 -6.62 4.95 10.75
C TYR A 317 -5.75 4.33 9.65
N HIS A 318 -5.49 3.04 9.78
CA HIS A 318 -4.65 2.23 8.89
C HIS A 318 -3.27 2.83 8.59
N SER A 319 -2.76 3.61 9.53
CA SER A 319 -1.45 4.26 9.48
C SER A 319 -0.80 4.26 10.86
N TRP A 320 0.51 4.20 10.88
CA TRP A 320 1.27 4.36 12.10
C TRP A 320 1.35 5.83 12.50
N VAL A 321 1.44 6.08 13.79
CA VAL A 321 1.67 7.42 14.35
C VAL A 321 2.93 7.36 15.21
N TYR A 322 3.95 8.10 14.78
CA TYR A 322 5.22 8.21 15.49
C TYR A 322 5.47 9.65 15.92
N SER A 323 6.28 9.83 16.94
CA SER A 323 6.81 11.16 17.26
C SER A 323 7.96 11.47 16.31
N VAL A 324 7.77 12.46 15.44
CA VAL A 324 8.79 13.03 14.54
C VAL A 324 9.02 14.47 14.98
N ASN A 325 10.25 14.84 15.32
CA ASN A 325 10.60 16.16 15.86
C ASN A 325 9.72 16.60 17.06
N GLY A 326 9.30 15.62 17.89
CA GLY A 326 8.44 15.87 19.04
C GLY A 326 6.94 15.98 18.74
N GLN A 327 6.54 15.93 17.47
CA GLN A 327 5.15 16.00 17.05
C GLN A 327 4.63 14.63 16.56
N PRO A 328 3.37 14.27 16.88
CA PRO A 328 2.76 13.05 16.36
C PRO A 328 2.56 13.18 14.86
N SER A 329 3.23 12.33 14.10
CA SER A 329 3.26 12.35 12.64
C SER A 329 2.74 11.03 12.06
N LEU A 330 2.02 11.12 10.96
CA LEU A 330 1.52 9.97 10.23
C LEU A 330 2.67 9.32 9.46
N VAL A 331 2.80 8.01 9.62
CA VAL A 331 3.82 7.21 8.94
C VAL A 331 3.18 6.01 8.27
N LEU A 332 3.31 5.95 6.95
CA LEU A 332 2.96 4.80 6.17
C LEU A 332 4.14 3.82 6.20
N GLN A 333 3.88 2.57 6.55
CA GLN A 333 4.95 1.59 6.74
C GLN A 333 4.64 0.30 5.99
N GLY A 334 5.62 -0.19 5.23
CA GLY A 334 5.55 -1.47 4.51
C GLY A 334 6.68 -2.42 4.91
N HIS A 335 6.42 -3.71 4.80
CA HIS A 335 7.43 -4.75 5.04
C HIS A 335 8.64 -4.57 4.11
N GLY A 336 9.84 -4.86 4.59
CA GLY A 336 11.06 -4.72 3.78
C GLY A 336 11.70 -3.34 3.83
N GLY A 337 11.31 -2.48 4.77
CA GLY A 337 11.93 -1.17 4.98
C GLY A 337 11.33 -0.07 4.11
N GLN A 338 10.08 -0.23 3.70
CA GLN A 338 9.33 0.83 3.05
C GLN A 338 8.69 1.73 4.08
N PHE A 339 8.83 3.02 3.90
CA PHE A 339 8.13 4.00 4.73
C PHE A 339 7.93 5.32 4.00
N MET A 340 6.89 6.02 4.43
CA MET A 340 6.65 7.41 4.10
C MET A 340 6.31 8.15 5.38
N VAL A 341 7.04 9.21 5.68
CA VAL A 341 6.82 10.07 6.84
C VAL A 341 6.17 11.36 6.36
N LEU A 342 5.08 11.75 7.00
CA LEU A 342 4.41 13.02 6.74
C LEU A 342 4.75 13.98 7.89
N ASP A 343 5.81 14.77 7.72
CA ASP A 343 6.23 15.79 8.69
C ASP A 343 5.44 17.08 8.45
N GLN A 344 4.35 17.23 9.17
CA GLN A 344 3.44 18.39 9.03
C GLN A 344 4.10 19.70 9.51
N GLU A 345 5.00 19.63 10.49
CA GLU A 345 5.66 20.83 11.04
C GLU A 345 6.57 21.48 9.98
N ASN A 346 7.31 20.67 9.24
CA ASN A 346 8.25 21.13 8.22
C ASN A 346 7.69 21.08 6.80
N ASN A 347 6.41 20.76 6.65
CA ASN A 347 5.74 20.54 5.37
C ASN A 347 6.55 19.63 4.42
N THR A 348 7.01 18.50 4.97
CA THR A 348 7.96 17.62 4.28
C THR A 348 7.44 16.18 4.23
N VAL A 349 7.49 15.58 3.05
CA VAL A 349 7.26 14.16 2.82
C VAL A 349 8.59 13.47 2.59
N LEU A 350 8.85 12.44 3.39
CA LEU A 350 9.99 11.56 3.26
C LEU A 350 9.53 10.20 2.78
N LEU A 351 9.96 9.78 1.61
CA LEU A 351 9.65 8.46 1.07
C LEU A 351 10.93 7.65 0.92
N MET A 352 10.92 6.42 1.41
CA MET A 352 11.90 5.40 1.10
C MET A 352 11.19 4.12 0.68
N LEU A 353 11.54 3.60 -0.49
CA LEU A 353 11.09 2.32 -1.00
C LEU A 353 12.29 1.38 -1.02
N SER A 354 12.26 0.36 -0.19
CA SER A 354 13.36 -0.57 0.06
C SER A 354 12.84 -2.01 0.15
N LEU A 355 13.68 -2.98 -0.08
CA LEU A 355 13.34 -4.39 0.03
C LEU A 355 14.40 -5.15 0.81
N ASN A 356 14.43 -4.91 2.10
CA ASN A 356 15.32 -5.57 3.03
C ASN A 356 14.57 -6.64 3.84
N GLU A 357 14.78 -7.92 3.53
CA GLU A 357 14.14 -9.04 4.26
C GLU A 357 14.59 -9.16 5.71
N ASN A 358 15.78 -8.67 6.02
CA ASN A 358 16.30 -8.65 7.40
C ASN A 358 15.78 -7.46 8.20
N TYR A 359 14.86 -6.71 7.62
CA TYR A 359 14.22 -5.57 8.23
C TYR A 359 13.49 -5.98 9.52
N LYS A 360 13.88 -5.35 10.62
CA LYS A 360 13.17 -5.43 11.91
C LYS A 360 12.61 -4.05 12.23
N ASN A 361 11.43 -3.99 12.82
CA ASN A 361 10.74 -2.74 13.15
C ASN A 361 11.63 -1.73 13.89
N GLY A 362 12.55 -2.18 14.76
CA GLY A 362 13.50 -1.30 15.45
C GLY A 362 14.47 -0.55 14.53
N ASN A 363 14.89 -1.18 13.43
CA ASN A 363 15.80 -0.54 12.48
C ASN A 363 15.09 0.53 11.63
N LEU A 364 13.78 0.40 11.42
CA LEU A 364 13.00 1.42 10.73
C LEU A 364 12.92 2.70 11.56
N PHE A 365 12.63 2.56 12.83
CA PHE A 365 12.50 3.72 13.72
C PHE A 365 13.80 4.53 13.78
N SER A 366 14.95 3.86 13.90
CA SER A 366 16.25 4.53 13.83
C SER A 366 16.47 5.17 12.45
N ARG A 367 16.06 4.53 11.37
CA ARG A 367 16.17 5.09 10.02
C ARG A 367 15.25 6.30 9.81
N ILE A 368 14.02 6.29 10.32
CA ILE A 368 13.13 7.45 10.28
C ILE A 368 13.75 8.61 11.04
N HIS A 369 14.27 8.36 12.24
CA HIS A 369 14.95 9.39 13.04
C HIS A 369 16.23 9.91 12.37
N GLU A 370 17.06 9.02 11.87
CA GLU A 370 18.26 9.37 11.13
C GLU A 370 17.91 10.21 9.90
N PHE A 371 16.89 9.82 9.17
CA PHE A 371 16.41 10.54 8.00
C PHE A 371 15.83 11.93 8.36
N ALA A 372 15.08 12.03 9.46
CA ALA A 372 14.56 13.30 9.96
C ALA A 372 15.68 14.27 10.39
N GLN A 373 16.81 13.76 10.90
CA GLN A 373 17.99 14.58 11.24
C GLN A 373 18.68 15.21 10.03
N TRP A 374 18.55 14.59 8.86
CA TRP A 374 19.16 15.11 7.61
C TRP A 374 18.34 16.21 6.94
N LEU A 375 17.12 16.46 7.42
CA LEU A 375 16.24 17.49 6.86
C LEU A 375 16.31 18.82 7.58
N ASN A 376 16.91 18.84 8.77
CA ASN A 376 17.21 20.05 9.55
C ASN A 376 18.63 20.54 9.25
#